data_6aad1ceabf0e7a3572191e6cd51c8df6
#
_entry.id   6aad1ceabf0e7a3572191e6cd51c8df6
#
_cell.length_a   1.000
_cell.length_b   1.000
_cell.length_c   1.000
_cell.angle_alpha   90.00
_cell.angle_beta   90.00
_cell.angle_gamma   90.00
#
_symmetry.space_group_name_H-M   'P 1'
#
loop_
_entity.id
_entity.type
_entity.pdbx_description
1 polymer ?
#
loop_
_entity_poly.entity_id
_entity_poly.type
_entity_poly.pdbx_seq_one_letter_code
_entity_poly.pdbx_strand_id
1 'polypeptide(L)'
;MKKYSNFIFVVIALCFSLLGNAQGKYILKSGDANGINKWYMGRQIAQVMSHYGIEWLEREERDKEENTSLLLKNLNVQPGMMIADIGAGSGYHSSLLSKMVGNGKVYAVDVELEMIAFLQDRIKAEKTKNVVPILCTEQTIGLPANSIDLMLLVDVYHEFSYPYEMGVAMLEALKPGGKLVLVEFRTEDAMVPIKTIHKMSEQQAVREFKAAGFIFEKNISNLPWQHCMVFRKIK
;
A
#
# COMPACT_ATOMS: atom_id res chain seq x y z
N MET A 1 -3.99 41.01 43.78
CA MET A 1 -4.80 40.51 42.69
C MET A 1 -4.11 40.66 41.32
N LYS A 2 -2.80 40.32 41.12
CA LYS A 2 -2.12 40.50 39.81
C LYS A 2 -1.33 39.25 39.32
N LYS A 3 -1.48 38.08 39.97
CA LYS A 3 -0.71 36.89 39.59
C LYS A 3 -1.52 35.84 38.78
N TYR A 4 -2.84 35.95 38.63
CA TYR A 4 -3.66 34.96 37.90
C TYR A 4 -3.87 35.31 36.41
N SER A 5 -3.64 36.56 36.01
CA SER A 5 -3.84 37.02 34.63
C SER A 5 -2.81 36.42 33.64
N ASN A 6 -1.55 36.23 34.07
CA ASN A 6 -0.49 35.74 33.18
C ASN A 6 -0.57 34.21 32.92
N PHE A 7 -1.20 33.46 33.84
CA PHE A 7 -1.34 31.99 33.69
C PHE A 7 -2.41 31.62 32.67
N ILE A 8 -3.48 32.41 32.61
CA ILE A 8 -4.58 32.16 31.65
C ILE A 8 -4.13 32.45 30.21
N PHE A 9 -3.29 33.48 29.98
CA PHE A 9 -2.77 33.76 28.64
C PHE A 9 -1.82 32.70 28.10
N VAL A 10 -1.01 32.06 28.95
CA VAL A 10 -0.08 31.00 28.55
C VAL A 10 -0.86 29.72 28.19
N VAL A 11 -1.93 29.37 28.92
CA VAL A 11 -2.75 28.19 28.63
C VAL A 11 -3.54 28.37 27.33
N ILE A 12 -4.06 29.56 27.07
CA ILE A 12 -4.78 29.85 25.81
C ILE A 12 -3.80 29.84 24.62
N ALA A 13 -2.59 30.34 24.76
CA ALA A 13 -1.57 30.30 23.70
C ALA A 13 -1.10 28.87 23.40
N LEU A 14 -0.99 27.99 24.42
CA LEU A 14 -0.67 26.56 24.21
C LEU A 14 -1.82 25.81 23.53
N CYS A 15 -3.08 26.11 23.85
CA CYS A 15 -4.23 25.49 23.15
C CYS A 15 -4.31 25.93 21.68
N PHE A 16 -3.98 27.18 21.35
CA PHE A 16 -3.96 27.63 19.95
C PHE A 16 -2.81 27.03 19.14
N SER A 17 -1.66 26.74 19.75
CA SER A 17 -0.55 26.06 19.05
C SER A 17 -0.83 24.58 18.77
N LEU A 18 -1.73 23.94 19.51
CA LEU A 18 -2.20 22.56 19.24
C LEU A 18 -3.28 22.50 18.14
N LEU A 19 -4.01 23.59 17.92
CA LEU A 19 -5.02 23.67 16.84
C LEU A 19 -4.41 24.03 15.48
N GLY A 20 -3.20 24.56 15.43
CA GLY A 20 -2.51 24.97 14.19
C GLY A 20 -2.01 23.82 13.31
N ASN A 21 -1.97 22.57 13.78
CA ASN A 21 -1.55 21.40 13.03
C ASN A 21 -2.70 20.52 12.51
N ALA A 22 -3.94 20.97 12.64
CA ALA A 22 -5.13 20.26 12.15
C ALA A 22 -5.60 20.75 10.76
N GLN A 23 -4.72 21.33 9.95
CA GLN A 23 -5.00 21.39 8.50
C GLN A 23 -4.93 19.96 8.00
N GLY A 24 -6.11 19.39 7.71
CA GLY A 24 -6.27 17.97 7.41
C GLY A 24 -5.34 17.54 6.29
N LYS A 25 -4.63 16.46 6.47
CA LYS A 25 -3.78 15.82 5.46
C LYS A 25 -4.51 15.61 4.13
N TYR A 26 -5.82 15.61 4.16
CA TYR A 26 -6.72 15.32 3.05
C TYR A 26 -7.58 16.52 2.70
N ILE A 27 -7.81 16.71 1.40
CA ILE A 27 -8.72 17.73 0.88
C ILE A 27 -9.93 17.02 0.30
N LEU A 28 -11.13 17.45 0.73
CA LEU A 28 -12.39 16.95 0.15
C LEU A 28 -12.83 17.92 -0.95
N LYS A 29 -12.84 17.46 -2.19
CA LYS A 29 -13.34 18.22 -3.35
C LYS A 29 -13.71 17.28 -4.48
N SER A 30 -14.60 17.70 -5.35
CA SER A 30 -14.97 16.97 -6.56
C SER A 30 -13.78 16.78 -7.49
N GLY A 31 -13.81 15.73 -8.30
CA GLY A 31 -12.79 15.40 -9.29
C GLY A 31 -13.30 14.38 -10.30
N ASP A 32 -12.46 13.44 -10.71
CA ASP A 32 -12.82 12.32 -11.58
C ASP A 32 -13.92 11.48 -10.95
N ALA A 33 -14.89 11.04 -11.74
CA ALA A 33 -16.03 10.21 -11.29
C ALA A 33 -15.60 8.82 -10.76
N ASN A 34 -14.40 8.33 -11.15
CA ASN A 34 -13.83 7.08 -10.63
C ASN A 34 -13.01 7.28 -9.34
N GLY A 35 -13.07 8.47 -8.72
CA GLY A 35 -12.43 8.79 -7.44
C GLY A 35 -13.43 8.99 -6.31
N ILE A 36 -12.97 8.95 -5.08
CA ILE A 36 -13.78 9.10 -3.86
C ILE A 36 -13.96 10.56 -3.40
N ASN A 37 -13.70 11.56 -4.26
CA ASN A 37 -13.72 12.99 -3.93
C ASN A 37 -12.80 13.39 -2.75
N LYS A 38 -11.76 12.61 -2.52
CA LYS A 38 -10.75 12.83 -1.50
C LYS A 38 -9.38 12.91 -2.15
N TRP A 39 -8.57 13.86 -1.70
CA TRP A 39 -7.27 14.17 -2.29
C TRP A 39 -6.18 14.11 -1.23
N TYR A 40 -5.04 13.55 -1.61
CA TYR A 40 -3.86 13.50 -0.77
C TYR A 40 -2.63 14.03 -1.55
N MET A 41 -1.94 15.02 -1.00
CA MET A 41 -0.74 15.62 -1.57
C MET A 41 -0.86 16.00 -3.07
N GLY A 42 -2.06 16.45 -3.50
CA GLY A 42 -2.33 16.89 -4.87
C GLY A 42 -2.88 15.82 -5.81
N ARG A 43 -2.95 14.57 -5.39
CA ARG A 43 -3.56 13.44 -6.11
C ARG A 43 -4.97 13.18 -5.61
N GLN A 44 -5.92 12.92 -6.51
CA GLN A 44 -7.21 12.34 -6.15
C GLN A 44 -7.02 10.84 -5.85
N ILE A 45 -7.71 10.35 -4.83
CA ILE A 45 -7.72 8.93 -4.48
C ILE A 45 -8.75 8.22 -5.36
N ALA A 46 -8.35 7.10 -5.98
CA ALA A 46 -9.25 6.29 -6.79
C ALA A 46 -10.27 5.54 -5.91
N GLN A 47 -11.38 5.14 -6.51
CA GLN A 47 -12.33 4.23 -5.87
C GLN A 47 -11.72 2.83 -5.79
N VAL A 48 -11.91 2.17 -4.65
CA VAL A 48 -11.44 0.79 -4.42
C VAL A 48 -12.10 -0.16 -5.43
N MET A 49 -11.30 -1.04 -6.02
CA MET A 49 -11.79 -2.14 -6.85
C MET A 49 -12.48 -3.17 -5.95
N SER A 50 -13.77 -3.42 -6.20
CA SER A 50 -14.50 -4.44 -5.46
C SER A 50 -14.19 -5.86 -5.96
N HIS A 51 -14.64 -6.87 -5.23
CA HIS A 51 -14.53 -8.30 -5.60
C HIS A 51 -15.09 -8.64 -6.99
N TYR A 52 -15.95 -7.80 -7.58
CA TYR A 52 -16.37 -7.94 -8.98
C TYR A 52 -15.20 -7.80 -9.97
N GLY A 53 -14.07 -7.25 -9.55
CA GLY A 53 -12.85 -7.16 -10.33
C GLY A 53 -11.97 -8.42 -10.34
N ILE A 54 -12.37 -9.51 -9.68
CA ILE A 54 -11.54 -10.73 -9.59
C ILE A 54 -11.17 -11.28 -10.96
N GLU A 55 -12.10 -11.29 -11.94
CA GLU A 55 -11.82 -11.74 -13.31
C GLU A 55 -10.69 -10.91 -13.97
N TRP A 56 -10.66 -9.61 -13.71
CA TRP A 56 -9.57 -8.74 -14.16
C TRP A 56 -8.23 -9.13 -13.51
N LEU A 57 -8.24 -9.43 -12.21
CA LEU A 57 -7.03 -9.81 -11.47
C LEU A 57 -6.46 -11.16 -11.92
N GLU A 58 -7.27 -12.06 -12.43
CA GLU A 58 -6.90 -13.42 -12.87
C GLU A 58 -6.79 -13.56 -14.41
N ARG A 59 -6.86 -12.45 -15.19
CA ARG A 59 -6.82 -12.50 -16.66
C ARG A 59 -5.53 -13.13 -17.19
N GLU A 60 -5.61 -13.90 -18.26
CA GLU A 60 -4.46 -14.60 -18.84
C GLU A 60 -3.41 -13.66 -19.43
N GLU A 61 -3.83 -12.47 -19.89
CA GLU A 61 -2.96 -11.44 -20.49
C GLU A 61 -2.05 -10.78 -19.46
N ARG A 62 -2.33 -10.92 -18.16
CA ARG A 62 -1.62 -10.23 -17.07
C ARG A 62 -0.11 -10.42 -17.13
N ASP A 63 0.37 -11.62 -17.41
CA ASP A 63 1.82 -11.86 -17.49
C ASP A 63 2.49 -11.12 -18.67
N LYS A 64 1.77 -10.93 -19.78
CA LYS A 64 2.28 -10.14 -20.92
C LYS A 64 2.30 -8.64 -20.64
N GLU A 65 1.30 -8.14 -19.91
CA GLU A 65 1.09 -6.73 -19.61
C GLU A 65 1.96 -6.26 -18.43
N GLU A 66 2.09 -7.08 -17.40
CA GLU A 66 2.73 -6.73 -16.13
C GLU A 66 4.04 -7.47 -15.91
N ASN A 67 4.27 -8.61 -16.59
CA ASN A 67 5.43 -9.49 -16.45
C ASN A 67 5.68 -9.92 -15.00
N THR A 68 4.69 -10.62 -14.43
CA THR A 68 4.72 -11.11 -13.03
C THR A 68 6.00 -11.90 -12.73
N SER A 69 6.48 -12.72 -13.66
CA SER A 69 7.69 -13.50 -13.50
C SER A 69 8.94 -12.61 -13.28
N LEU A 70 8.99 -11.46 -13.95
CA LEU A 70 10.07 -10.48 -13.77
C LEU A 70 9.91 -9.71 -12.47
N LEU A 71 8.67 -9.34 -12.12
CA LEU A 71 8.37 -8.73 -10.81
C LEU A 71 8.87 -9.63 -9.68
N LEU A 72 8.51 -10.92 -9.67
CA LEU A 72 8.94 -11.86 -8.63
C LEU A 72 10.47 -11.96 -8.51
N LYS A 73 11.19 -11.90 -9.62
CA LYS A 73 12.67 -11.82 -9.61
C LYS A 73 13.17 -10.53 -8.97
N ASN A 74 12.54 -9.40 -9.27
CA ASN A 74 12.89 -8.09 -8.68
C ASN A 74 12.75 -8.06 -7.16
N LEU A 75 11.79 -8.84 -6.59
CA LEU A 75 11.55 -8.89 -5.14
C LEU A 75 12.72 -9.54 -4.37
N ASN A 76 13.52 -10.38 -5.00
CA ASN A 76 14.62 -11.12 -4.37
C ASN A 76 14.20 -11.86 -3.09
N VAL A 77 13.06 -12.55 -3.16
CA VAL A 77 12.50 -13.31 -2.03
C VAL A 77 13.46 -14.42 -1.61
N GLN A 78 13.68 -14.55 -0.30
CA GLN A 78 14.48 -15.62 0.27
C GLN A 78 13.62 -16.58 1.08
N PRO A 79 13.94 -17.88 1.14
CA PRO A 79 13.27 -18.82 2.03
C PRO A 79 13.30 -18.34 3.49
N GLY A 80 12.18 -18.51 4.19
CA GLY A 80 12.03 -18.08 5.58
C GLY A 80 11.53 -16.65 5.77
N MET A 81 11.42 -15.84 4.70
CA MET A 81 10.88 -14.49 4.81
C MET A 81 9.42 -14.46 5.25
N MET A 82 9.09 -13.46 6.06
CA MET A 82 7.72 -13.04 6.37
C MET A 82 7.35 -11.91 5.39
N ILE A 83 6.45 -12.19 4.47
CA ILE A 83 6.03 -11.24 3.42
C ILE A 83 4.60 -10.80 3.69
N ALA A 84 4.28 -9.52 3.48
CA ALA A 84 2.90 -9.04 3.41
C ALA A 84 2.58 -8.61 1.97
N ASP A 85 1.53 -9.19 1.42
CA ASP A 85 0.89 -8.80 0.16
C ASP A 85 -0.28 -7.90 0.52
N ILE A 86 -0.15 -6.59 0.30
CA ILE A 86 -1.09 -5.56 0.76
C ILE A 86 -2.03 -5.18 -0.37
N GLY A 87 -3.34 -5.30 -0.15
CA GLY A 87 -4.35 -5.28 -1.20
C GLY A 87 -4.26 -6.56 -2.02
N ALA A 88 -4.26 -7.71 -1.34
CA ALA A 88 -3.99 -9.00 -1.96
C ALA A 88 -5.06 -9.42 -2.99
N GLY A 89 -6.26 -8.86 -2.90
CA GLY A 89 -7.38 -9.15 -3.82
C GLY A 89 -7.67 -10.64 -3.91
N SER A 90 -7.62 -11.20 -5.11
CA SER A 90 -7.81 -12.63 -5.36
C SER A 90 -6.71 -13.53 -4.78
N GLY A 91 -5.59 -12.97 -4.29
CA GLY A 91 -4.43 -13.71 -3.83
C GLY A 91 -3.49 -14.19 -4.94
N TYR A 92 -3.58 -13.60 -6.12
CA TYR A 92 -2.75 -13.96 -7.26
C TYR A 92 -1.25 -13.94 -6.90
N HIS A 93 -0.75 -12.82 -6.37
CA HIS A 93 0.66 -12.72 -5.94
C HIS A 93 0.95 -13.52 -4.67
N SER A 94 0.01 -13.55 -3.72
CA SER A 94 0.15 -14.34 -2.49
C SER A 94 0.40 -15.81 -2.76
N SER A 95 -0.30 -16.40 -3.74
CA SER A 95 -0.14 -17.81 -4.15
C SER A 95 1.25 -18.06 -4.75
N LEU A 96 1.76 -17.14 -5.56
CA LEU A 96 3.10 -17.23 -6.14
C LEU A 96 4.21 -17.06 -5.10
N LEU A 97 4.07 -16.07 -4.22
CA LEU A 97 5.01 -15.79 -3.13
C LEU A 97 5.07 -16.95 -2.13
N SER A 98 3.97 -17.64 -1.87
CA SER A 98 3.92 -18.79 -0.96
C SER A 98 4.89 -19.90 -1.36
N LYS A 99 5.08 -20.11 -2.67
CA LYS A 99 5.99 -21.11 -3.21
C LYS A 99 7.46 -20.71 -3.06
N MET A 100 7.74 -19.39 -2.94
CA MET A 100 9.10 -18.85 -2.86
C MET A 100 9.61 -18.77 -1.42
N VAL A 101 8.73 -18.47 -0.45
CA VAL A 101 9.16 -18.28 0.95
C VAL A 101 9.46 -19.59 1.70
N GLY A 102 9.12 -20.74 1.14
CA GLY A 102 9.39 -22.04 1.77
C GLY A 102 8.75 -22.16 3.16
N ASN A 103 9.57 -22.17 4.22
CA ASN A 103 9.13 -22.19 5.62
C ASN A 103 8.74 -20.81 6.18
N GLY A 104 8.80 -19.76 5.37
CA GLY A 104 8.28 -18.44 5.71
C GLY A 104 6.75 -18.38 5.63
N LYS A 105 6.20 -17.16 5.70
CA LYS A 105 4.77 -16.91 5.58
C LYS A 105 4.46 -15.75 4.66
N VAL A 106 3.30 -15.80 4.01
CA VAL A 106 2.71 -14.69 3.27
C VAL A 106 1.44 -14.26 3.99
N TYR A 107 1.39 -13.03 4.44
CA TYR A 107 0.18 -12.39 4.97
C TYR A 107 -0.52 -11.69 3.82
N ALA A 108 -1.65 -12.23 3.39
CA ALA A 108 -2.49 -11.68 2.34
C ALA A 108 -3.50 -10.73 2.98
N VAL A 109 -3.21 -9.43 2.87
CA VAL A 109 -3.94 -8.37 3.59
C VAL A 109 -4.90 -7.69 2.63
N ASP A 110 -6.18 -7.64 2.97
CA ASP A 110 -7.19 -6.92 2.18
C ASP A 110 -8.22 -6.25 3.08
N VAL A 111 -8.89 -5.20 2.58
CA VAL A 111 -9.92 -4.46 3.31
C VAL A 111 -11.32 -5.00 3.01
N GLU A 112 -11.50 -5.71 1.91
CA GLU A 112 -12.80 -6.28 1.51
C GLU A 112 -13.00 -7.70 2.08
N LEU A 113 -14.11 -7.88 2.78
CA LEU A 113 -14.47 -9.18 3.36
C LEU A 113 -14.66 -10.27 2.30
N GLU A 114 -15.23 -9.92 1.16
CA GLU A 114 -15.46 -10.80 0.03
C GLU A 114 -14.15 -11.27 -0.61
N MET A 115 -13.14 -10.41 -0.70
CA MET A 115 -11.79 -10.79 -1.14
C MET A 115 -11.14 -11.76 -0.15
N ILE A 116 -11.30 -11.52 1.15
CA ILE A 116 -10.80 -12.44 2.19
C ILE A 116 -11.49 -13.81 2.10
N ALA A 117 -12.79 -13.85 1.85
CA ALA A 117 -13.51 -15.10 1.64
C ALA A 117 -13.00 -15.86 0.42
N PHE A 118 -12.79 -15.17 -0.70
CA PHE A 118 -12.21 -15.75 -1.92
C PHE A 118 -10.79 -16.31 -1.66
N LEU A 119 -9.95 -15.55 -0.97
CA LEU A 119 -8.61 -15.99 -0.55
C LEU A 119 -8.66 -17.28 0.28
N GLN A 120 -9.58 -17.36 1.24
CA GLN A 120 -9.73 -18.57 2.07
C GLN A 120 -10.09 -19.80 1.25
N ASP A 121 -10.97 -19.65 0.28
CA ASP A 121 -11.36 -20.75 -0.61
C ASP A 121 -10.23 -21.14 -1.57
N ARG A 122 -9.48 -20.17 -2.11
CA ARG A 122 -8.26 -20.39 -2.89
C ARG A 122 -7.21 -21.18 -2.09
N ILE A 123 -6.91 -20.77 -0.87
CA ILE A 123 -5.97 -21.45 0.03
C ILE A 123 -6.35 -22.90 0.26
N LYS A 124 -7.64 -23.18 0.47
CA LYS A 124 -8.16 -24.56 0.61
C LYS A 124 -7.99 -25.37 -0.68
N ALA A 125 -8.36 -24.78 -1.81
CA ALA A 125 -8.27 -25.43 -3.13
C ALA A 125 -6.83 -25.77 -3.51
N GLU A 126 -5.91 -24.84 -3.30
CA GLU A 126 -4.47 -24.99 -3.58
C GLU A 126 -3.72 -25.78 -2.49
N LYS A 127 -4.38 -26.09 -1.37
CA LYS A 127 -3.79 -26.74 -0.18
C LYS A 127 -2.56 -25.97 0.35
N THR A 128 -2.56 -24.67 0.23
CA THR A 128 -1.49 -23.78 0.66
C THR A 128 -1.49 -23.67 2.18
N LYS A 129 -0.32 -23.85 2.84
CA LYS A 129 -0.22 -23.90 4.31
C LYS A 129 0.41 -22.65 4.95
N ASN A 130 1.04 -21.81 4.14
CA ASN A 130 1.85 -20.67 4.59
C ASN A 130 1.31 -19.31 4.10
N VAL A 131 0.08 -19.26 3.60
CA VAL A 131 -0.66 -18.01 3.34
C VAL A 131 -1.65 -17.79 4.48
N VAL A 132 -1.67 -16.56 5.03
CA VAL A 132 -2.54 -16.16 6.14
C VAL A 132 -3.36 -14.95 5.69
N PRO A 133 -4.67 -15.11 5.44
CA PRO A 133 -5.54 -13.98 5.12
C PRO A 133 -5.73 -13.07 6.32
N ILE A 134 -5.64 -11.76 6.11
CA ILE A 134 -5.82 -10.72 7.13
C ILE A 134 -6.83 -9.69 6.62
N LEU A 135 -7.97 -9.61 7.28
CA LEU A 135 -8.90 -8.49 7.07
C LEU A 135 -8.33 -7.26 7.79
N CYS A 136 -8.02 -6.23 7.02
CA CYS A 136 -7.50 -4.97 7.54
C CYS A 136 -8.59 -3.89 7.62
N THR A 137 -8.19 -2.67 7.99
CA THR A 137 -9.05 -1.49 7.88
C THR A 137 -8.44 -0.50 6.88
N GLU A 138 -9.14 0.57 6.55
CA GLU A 138 -8.61 1.63 5.68
C GLU A 138 -7.41 2.40 6.29
N GLN A 139 -7.10 2.20 7.57
CA GLN A 139 -6.07 2.95 8.29
C GLN A 139 -4.96 2.09 8.91
N THR A 140 -5.12 0.76 8.94
CA THR A 140 -4.12 -0.17 9.51
C THR A 140 -4.15 -1.51 8.82
N ILE A 141 -2.97 -2.09 8.61
CA ILE A 141 -2.80 -3.40 7.97
C ILE A 141 -3.02 -4.59 8.94
N GLY A 142 -3.22 -4.34 10.23
CA GLY A 142 -3.49 -5.40 11.21
C GLY A 142 -2.32 -6.34 11.52
N LEU A 143 -1.08 -5.96 11.18
CA LEU A 143 0.12 -6.77 11.42
C LEU A 143 0.95 -6.22 12.58
N PRO A 144 1.61 -7.10 13.37
CA PRO A 144 2.46 -6.66 14.47
C PRO A 144 3.66 -5.81 14.02
N ALA A 145 4.11 -4.91 14.88
CA ALA A 145 5.32 -4.13 14.64
C ALA A 145 6.55 -5.03 14.44
N ASN A 146 7.45 -4.65 13.55
CA ASN A 146 8.72 -5.32 13.26
C ASN A 146 8.58 -6.82 12.96
N SER A 147 7.52 -7.21 12.26
CA SER A 147 7.22 -8.62 11.93
C SER A 147 7.50 -8.99 10.47
N ILE A 148 7.56 -8.03 9.56
CA ILE A 148 7.59 -8.24 8.11
C ILE A 148 8.97 -7.90 7.53
N ASP A 149 9.49 -8.80 6.69
CA ASP A 149 10.76 -8.61 5.99
C ASP A 149 10.58 -7.83 4.68
N LEU A 150 9.47 -8.12 3.96
CA LEU A 150 9.15 -7.53 2.66
C LEU A 150 7.64 -7.28 2.56
N MET A 151 7.27 -6.10 2.10
CA MET A 151 5.89 -5.78 1.68
C MET A 151 5.82 -5.62 0.18
N LEU A 152 4.76 -6.15 -0.43
CA LEU A 152 4.43 -5.97 -1.83
C LEU A 152 3.07 -5.27 -1.92
N LEU A 153 2.99 -4.23 -2.75
CA LEU A 153 1.77 -3.56 -3.16
C LEU A 153 1.75 -3.54 -4.68
N VAL A 154 0.71 -4.08 -5.31
CA VAL A 154 0.58 -4.09 -6.78
C VAL A 154 -0.74 -3.48 -7.19
N ASP A 155 -0.67 -2.33 -7.86
CA ASP A 155 -1.81 -1.58 -8.41
C ASP A 155 -2.95 -1.36 -7.39
N VAL A 156 -2.59 -0.98 -6.17
CA VAL A 156 -3.55 -0.83 -5.06
C VAL A 156 -3.37 0.45 -4.24
N TYR A 157 -2.16 0.98 -4.14
CA TYR A 157 -1.90 2.13 -3.26
C TYR A 157 -2.67 3.39 -3.69
N HIS A 158 -2.90 3.55 -4.99
CA HIS A 158 -3.67 4.67 -5.52
C HIS A 158 -5.14 4.67 -5.04
N GLU A 159 -5.65 3.55 -4.52
CA GLU A 159 -7.00 3.36 -3.97
C GLU A 159 -7.10 3.58 -2.46
N PHE A 160 -5.98 3.70 -1.73
CA PHE A 160 -6.01 3.84 -0.28
C PHE A 160 -6.73 5.12 0.15
N SER A 161 -7.85 4.98 0.87
CA SER A 161 -8.63 6.11 1.41
C SER A 161 -7.84 6.93 2.43
N TYR A 162 -6.88 6.31 3.13
CA TYR A 162 -6.00 6.93 4.13
C TYR A 162 -4.53 6.55 3.89
N PRO A 163 -3.92 7.00 2.77
CA PRO A 163 -2.59 6.55 2.36
C PRO A 163 -1.48 6.90 3.36
N TYR A 164 -1.59 8.00 4.11
CA TYR A 164 -0.61 8.35 5.14
C TYR A 164 -0.67 7.39 6.32
N GLU A 165 -1.86 7.15 6.87
CA GLU A 165 -2.08 6.26 8.02
C GLU A 165 -1.67 4.83 7.67
N MET A 166 -2.05 4.34 6.50
CA MET A 166 -1.60 3.05 5.97
C MET A 166 -0.08 3.00 5.79
N GLY A 167 0.53 4.07 5.27
CA GLY A 167 1.98 4.18 5.14
C GLY A 167 2.69 4.06 6.48
N VAL A 168 2.21 4.74 7.51
CA VAL A 168 2.75 4.66 8.88
C VAL A 168 2.59 3.25 9.44
N ALA A 169 1.41 2.64 9.32
CA ALA A 169 1.16 1.28 9.79
C ALA A 169 2.07 0.24 9.09
N MET A 170 2.28 0.39 7.77
CA MET A 170 3.22 -0.44 7.02
C MET A 170 4.66 -0.26 7.51
N LEU A 171 5.09 0.99 7.73
CA LEU A 171 6.43 1.29 8.25
C LEU A 171 6.64 0.66 9.63
N GLU A 172 5.66 0.74 10.51
CA GLU A 172 5.73 0.12 11.85
C GLU A 172 5.87 -1.40 11.77
N ALA A 173 5.11 -2.06 10.91
CA ALA A 173 5.12 -3.52 10.78
C ALA A 173 6.39 -4.06 10.11
N LEU A 174 7.09 -3.28 9.28
CA LEU A 174 8.38 -3.67 8.72
C LEU A 174 9.44 -3.82 9.80
N LYS A 175 10.26 -4.85 9.70
CA LYS A 175 11.50 -5.01 10.50
C LYS A 175 12.48 -3.88 10.16
N PRO A 176 13.41 -3.53 11.08
CA PRO A 176 14.54 -2.65 10.75
C PRO A 176 15.28 -3.14 9.50
N GLY A 177 15.42 -2.29 8.49
CA GLY A 177 15.99 -2.63 7.18
C GLY A 177 15.06 -3.40 6.24
N GLY A 178 13.84 -3.72 6.67
CA GLY A 178 12.79 -4.32 5.84
C GLY A 178 12.42 -3.41 4.66
N LYS A 179 11.91 -4.01 3.59
CA LYS A 179 11.61 -3.33 2.33
C LYS A 179 10.13 -3.33 2.01
N LEU A 180 9.69 -2.28 1.34
CA LEU A 180 8.41 -2.19 0.68
C LEU A 180 8.66 -2.02 -0.82
N VAL A 181 8.03 -2.86 -1.64
CA VAL A 181 8.03 -2.76 -3.10
C VAL A 181 6.64 -2.31 -3.53
N LEU A 182 6.58 -1.10 -4.09
CA LEU A 182 5.38 -0.51 -4.67
C LEU A 182 5.43 -0.67 -6.18
N VAL A 183 4.42 -1.34 -6.71
CA VAL A 183 4.22 -1.53 -8.15
C VAL A 183 2.95 -0.77 -8.53
N GLU A 184 3.06 0.15 -9.49
CA GLU A 184 1.95 1.00 -9.92
C GLU A 184 2.08 1.34 -11.41
N PHE A 185 0.97 1.40 -12.14
CA PHE A 185 0.96 1.83 -13.53
C PHE A 185 1.54 3.22 -13.69
N ARG A 186 2.42 3.40 -14.69
CA ARG A 186 3.15 4.66 -14.90
C ARG A 186 2.24 5.77 -15.42
N THR A 187 2.15 6.87 -14.68
CA THR A 187 1.48 8.09 -15.19
C THR A 187 2.28 8.74 -16.32
N GLU A 188 3.60 8.62 -16.29
CA GLU A 188 4.53 9.21 -17.26
C GLU A 188 4.41 8.57 -18.64
N ASP A 189 3.79 7.40 -18.75
CA ASP A 189 3.60 6.70 -20.03
C ASP A 189 2.13 6.79 -20.47
N ALA A 190 1.88 7.60 -21.50
CA ALA A 190 0.56 7.77 -22.08
C ALA A 190 0.07 6.53 -22.85
N MET A 191 0.97 5.61 -23.23
CA MET A 191 0.65 4.39 -23.97
C MET A 191 0.12 3.27 -23.09
N VAL A 192 0.31 3.35 -21.75
CA VAL A 192 -0.29 2.40 -20.81
C VAL A 192 -1.81 2.60 -20.81
N PRO A 193 -2.63 1.60 -21.22
CA PRO A 193 -4.07 1.77 -21.47
C PRO A 193 -4.91 1.69 -20.20
N ILE A 194 -4.48 2.37 -19.15
CA ILE A 194 -5.12 2.44 -17.82
C ILE A 194 -5.61 3.87 -17.58
N LYS A 195 -6.78 4.05 -16.93
CA LYS A 195 -7.31 5.36 -16.57
C LYS A 195 -6.31 6.12 -15.69
N THR A 196 -6.14 7.42 -15.96
CA THR A 196 -5.14 8.24 -15.25
C THR A 196 -5.25 8.20 -13.72
N ILE A 197 -6.48 8.10 -13.19
CA ILE A 197 -6.71 8.04 -11.74
C ILE A 197 -6.16 6.75 -11.08
N HIS A 198 -6.01 5.68 -11.86
CA HIS A 198 -5.39 4.41 -11.44
C HIS A 198 -3.90 4.33 -11.80
N LYS A 199 -3.28 5.44 -12.15
CA LYS A 199 -1.83 5.54 -12.40
C LYS A 199 -1.15 6.35 -11.31
N MET A 200 0.12 6.07 -11.07
CA MET A 200 0.96 6.78 -10.12
C MET A 200 2.26 7.22 -10.79
N SER A 201 2.68 8.46 -10.55
CA SER A 201 4.03 8.87 -10.93
C SER A 201 5.05 8.51 -9.85
N GLU A 202 6.30 8.24 -10.27
CA GLU A 202 7.39 8.02 -9.33
C GLU A 202 7.52 9.18 -8.34
N GLN A 203 7.47 10.42 -8.84
CA GLN A 203 7.58 11.61 -8.00
C GLN A 203 6.50 11.68 -6.92
N GLN A 204 5.24 11.35 -7.27
CA GLN A 204 4.11 11.34 -6.33
C GLN A 204 4.30 10.26 -5.28
N ALA A 205 4.59 9.02 -5.69
CA ALA A 205 4.82 7.90 -4.79
C ALA A 205 5.96 8.19 -3.81
N VAL A 206 7.10 8.66 -4.30
CA VAL A 206 8.26 9.01 -3.46
C VAL A 206 7.91 10.10 -2.44
N ARG A 207 7.13 11.10 -2.82
CA ARG A 207 6.68 12.17 -1.91
C ARG A 207 5.78 11.63 -0.80
N GLU A 208 4.80 10.79 -1.16
CA GLU A 208 3.84 10.22 -0.21
C GLU A 208 4.50 9.25 0.77
N PHE A 209 5.34 8.33 0.28
CA PHE A 209 6.06 7.37 1.14
C PHE A 209 7.11 8.03 2.03
N LYS A 210 7.81 9.06 1.54
CA LYS A 210 8.71 9.88 2.39
C LYS A 210 7.95 10.57 3.53
N ALA A 211 6.75 11.09 3.27
CA ALA A 211 5.92 11.69 4.31
C ALA A 211 5.52 10.68 5.40
N ALA A 212 5.34 9.40 5.06
CA ALA A 212 5.10 8.32 6.00
C ALA A 212 6.36 7.81 6.70
N GLY A 213 7.57 8.28 6.34
CA GLY A 213 8.83 7.95 6.99
C GLY A 213 9.70 6.92 6.26
N PHE A 214 9.33 6.51 5.06
CA PHE A 214 10.14 5.60 4.25
C PHE A 214 11.32 6.31 3.57
N ILE A 215 12.38 5.55 3.29
CA ILE A 215 13.47 5.97 2.41
C ILE A 215 13.26 5.34 1.04
N PHE A 216 13.21 6.16 0.00
CA PHE A 216 13.26 5.68 -1.39
C PHE A 216 14.66 5.15 -1.71
N GLU A 217 14.73 3.92 -2.22
CA GLU A 217 15.99 3.27 -2.59
C GLU A 217 16.24 3.36 -4.10
N LYS A 218 15.26 2.91 -4.90
CA LYS A 218 15.35 2.92 -6.37
C LYS A 218 13.99 2.61 -7.01
N ASN A 219 13.90 2.91 -8.31
CA ASN A 219 12.88 2.37 -9.20
C ASN A 219 13.54 1.38 -10.18
N ILE A 220 13.04 0.16 -10.28
CA ILE A 220 13.50 -0.87 -11.22
C ILE A 220 12.64 -0.77 -12.47
N SER A 221 13.11 -0.03 -13.48
CA SER A 221 12.33 0.34 -14.69
C SER A 221 12.37 -0.77 -15.75
N ASN A 222 12.04 -2.01 -15.40
CA ASN A 222 12.10 -3.15 -16.32
C ASN A 222 10.74 -3.85 -16.54
N LEU A 223 9.68 -3.42 -15.84
CA LEU A 223 8.33 -3.93 -16.07
C LEU A 223 7.69 -3.22 -17.28
N PRO A 224 6.80 -3.88 -18.03
CA PRO A 224 6.21 -3.31 -19.25
C PRO A 224 5.41 -2.02 -18.99
N TRP A 225 4.47 -2.03 -18.04
CA TRP A 225 3.54 -0.92 -17.80
C TRP A 225 3.71 -0.21 -16.47
N GLN A 226 4.45 -0.82 -15.52
CA GLN A 226 4.48 -0.39 -14.13
C GLN A 226 5.86 0.11 -13.70
N HIS A 227 5.85 1.00 -12.72
CA HIS A 227 6.99 1.22 -11.84
C HIS A 227 7.19 -0.01 -10.95
N CYS A 228 8.43 -0.26 -10.52
CA CYS A 228 8.76 -1.20 -9.45
C CYS A 228 9.67 -0.45 -8.45
N MET A 229 9.03 0.30 -7.56
CA MET A 229 9.69 1.22 -6.64
C MET A 229 10.01 0.54 -5.32
N VAL A 230 11.27 0.61 -4.90
CA VAL A 230 11.76 0.01 -3.66
C VAL A 230 11.94 1.09 -2.61
N PHE A 231 11.26 0.91 -1.49
CA PHE A 231 11.39 1.73 -0.29
C PHE A 231 11.88 0.86 0.87
N ARG A 232 12.46 1.47 1.89
CA ARG A 232 12.91 0.75 3.09
C ARG A 232 12.66 1.51 4.37
N LYS A 233 12.53 0.76 5.47
CA LYS A 233 12.61 1.26 6.83
C LYS A 233 14.07 1.48 7.21
N ILE A 234 14.37 2.61 7.87
CA ILE A 234 15.68 2.84 8.49
C ILE A 234 15.91 1.80 9.60
N LYS A 235 17.16 1.47 9.84
CA LYS A 235 17.56 0.60 10.96
C LYS A 235 17.30 1.26 12.31
#